data_6aeff88d3c578f3707e353c1761dd9f8
#
_entry.id   6aeff88d3c578f3707e353c1761dd9f8
#
_cell.length_a   1.000
_cell.length_b   1.000
_cell.length_c   1.000
_cell.angle_alpha   90.00
_cell.angle_beta   90.00
_cell.angle_gamma   90.00
#
_symmetry.space_group_name_H-M   'P 1'
#
loop_
_entity.id
_entity.type
_entity.pdbx_description
1 polymer ?
#
loop_
_entity_poly.entity_id
_entity_poly.type
_entity_poly.pdbx_seq_one_letter_code
_entity_poly.pdbx_strand_id
1 'polypeptide(L)'
;MAIPKIRKDSILSALKFIDEHGIPDKHKSTQYELISSDNKKYPPKYVIAVANHIENGGEIVTTGYNAVEAKNYFESHGFKIQTKQEKTEEAKISSELSESQDIDGRKGFGNYKNPYSKLLLESKNIVFRGAPGTGKSYLAKQIAADIISDGYTEQYTELTDEQKQQIEFVQFHPSYDYSDFVEGLRPKMNEDGSIGFELRDGVFKSFVEKARQNFENSHKPKEIREREASVNTIMTNFFSNIRLEEDEFKTIKGSKFTITNIDDKRIYIAIPGNETVDKLSLNIDEIRRMLESGLDFEKVSDITSFFGKQFATQNYSYDYALFKAIKAKALNVTKTDVAPEELKKYIFLTVNKNGLWKYDEIKCFSYMFR
;
A
#
# COMPACT_ATOMS: atom_id res chain seq x y z
N MET A 1 50.18 23.27 -7.05
CA MET A 1 50.81 23.12 -8.38
C MET A 1 49.70 22.77 -9.37
N ALA A 2 49.74 23.29 -10.59
CA ALA A 2 48.77 22.91 -11.61
C ALA A 2 49.08 21.50 -12.12
N ILE A 3 48.05 20.77 -12.52
CA ILE A 3 48.19 19.44 -13.17
C ILE A 3 49.04 19.62 -14.43
N PRO A 4 50.09 18.78 -14.66
CA PRO A 4 50.95 18.88 -15.82
C PRO A 4 50.12 18.70 -17.11
N LYS A 5 50.56 19.28 -18.22
CA LYS A 5 49.94 19.05 -19.54
C LYS A 5 50.32 17.67 -19.99
N ILE A 6 49.31 16.81 -20.17
CA ILE A 6 49.43 15.41 -20.54
C ILE A 6 48.56 15.17 -21.77
N ARG A 7 49.10 14.49 -22.81
CA ARG A 7 48.33 14.13 -24.00
C ARG A 7 47.43 12.93 -23.72
N LYS A 8 46.33 12.86 -24.47
CA LYS A 8 45.33 11.78 -24.33
C LYS A 8 45.94 10.38 -24.54
N ASP A 9 46.92 10.26 -25.44
CA ASP A 9 47.62 9.00 -25.72
C ASP A 9 48.43 8.53 -24.49
N SER A 10 49.04 9.48 -23.77
CA SER A 10 49.78 9.16 -22.53
C SER A 10 48.86 8.71 -21.41
N ILE A 11 47.63 9.25 -21.35
CA ILE A 11 46.60 8.77 -20.43
C ILE A 11 46.18 7.34 -20.76
N LEU A 12 45.94 7.02 -22.04
CA LEU A 12 45.59 5.66 -22.46
C LEU A 12 46.73 4.66 -22.22
N SER A 13 47.99 5.08 -22.39
CA SER A 13 49.15 4.28 -22.06
C SER A 13 49.27 4.05 -20.55
N ALA A 14 48.94 5.05 -19.74
CA ALA A 14 48.89 4.92 -18.27
C ALA A 14 47.85 3.91 -17.79
N LEU A 15 46.67 3.86 -18.43
CA LEU A 15 45.67 2.85 -18.09
C LEU A 15 46.18 1.42 -18.36
N LYS A 16 46.86 1.20 -19.49
CA LYS A 16 47.48 -0.08 -19.81
C LYS A 16 48.59 -0.45 -18.83
N PHE A 17 49.44 0.53 -18.49
CA PHE A 17 50.49 0.32 -17.49
C PHE A 17 49.92 -0.09 -16.13
N ILE A 18 48.82 0.53 -15.72
CA ILE A 18 48.13 0.22 -14.44
C ILE A 18 47.47 -1.16 -14.50
N ASP A 19 46.96 -1.58 -15.66
CA ASP A 19 46.41 -2.93 -15.85
C ASP A 19 47.47 -4.02 -15.70
N GLU A 20 48.70 -3.74 -16.16
CA GLU A 20 49.84 -4.69 -16.10
C GLU A 20 50.49 -4.73 -14.71
N HIS A 21 50.63 -3.59 -14.05
CA HIS A 21 51.41 -3.45 -12.80
C HIS A 21 50.58 -3.34 -11.54
N GLY A 22 49.24 -3.15 -11.68
CA GLY A 22 48.31 -2.97 -10.58
C GLY A 22 48.35 -1.58 -9.96
N ILE A 23 47.49 -1.38 -8.96
CA ILE A 23 47.37 -0.13 -8.22
C ILE A 23 47.93 -0.32 -6.80
N PRO A 24 49.01 0.37 -6.41
CA PRO A 24 49.56 0.28 -5.06
C PRO A 24 48.51 0.77 -4.01
N ASP A 25 48.47 0.14 -2.84
CA ASP A 25 47.49 0.47 -1.79
C ASP A 25 47.46 1.93 -1.40
N LYS A 26 48.61 2.62 -1.42
CA LYS A 26 48.75 4.05 -1.15
C LYS A 26 48.05 4.95 -2.15
N HIS A 27 47.76 4.44 -3.33
CA HIS A 27 47.18 5.21 -4.45
C HIS A 27 45.76 4.81 -4.81
N LYS A 28 45.10 3.98 -4.01
CA LYS A 28 43.70 3.66 -4.17
C LYS A 28 42.84 4.90 -4.03
N SER A 29 41.82 5.00 -4.86
CA SER A 29 40.88 6.12 -4.85
C SER A 29 39.99 6.12 -3.62
N THR A 30 39.76 7.31 -3.03
CA THR A 30 38.83 7.50 -1.91
C THR A 30 37.52 8.18 -2.30
N GLN A 31 37.52 9.03 -3.33
CA GLN A 31 36.36 9.84 -3.70
C GLN A 31 35.86 9.63 -5.14
N TYR A 32 36.77 9.55 -6.12
CA TYR A 32 36.44 9.52 -7.53
C TYR A 32 37.11 8.35 -8.24
N GLU A 33 36.45 7.76 -9.22
CA GLU A 33 36.99 6.71 -10.10
C GLU A 33 36.88 7.12 -11.55
N LEU A 34 37.96 7.01 -12.31
CA LEU A 34 37.96 7.14 -13.76
C LEU A 34 37.49 5.83 -14.37
N ILE A 35 36.52 5.92 -15.29
CA ILE A 35 35.96 4.76 -15.97
C ILE A 35 36.49 4.71 -17.40
N SER A 36 37.16 3.61 -17.75
CA SER A 36 37.60 3.35 -19.13
C SER A 36 36.45 2.89 -20.02
N SER A 37 36.68 2.84 -21.34
CA SER A 37 35.75 2.28 -22.33
C SER A 37 35.33 0.83 -22.02
N ASP A 38 36.17 0.07 -21.37
CA ASP A 38 35.95 -1.32 -20.99
C ASP A 38 35.36 -1.49 -19.60
N ASN A 39 34.78 -0.38 -19.07
CA ASN A 39 34.15 -0.30 -17.75
C ASN A 39 35.05 -0.61 -16.55
N LYS A 40 36.38 -0.58 -16.73
CA LYS A 40 37.36 -0.71 -15.66
C LYS A 40 37.53 0.60 -14.93
N LYS A 41 37.92 0.54 -13.65
CA LYS A 41 37.96 1.66 -12.72
C LYS A 41 39.39 1.93 -12.27
N TYR A 42 39.78 3.20 -12.32
CA TYR A 42 41.12 3.64 -11.97
C TYR A 42 41.10 4.86 -11.05
N PRO A 43 42.06 5.00 -10.12
CA PRO A 43 42.21 6.20 -9.29
C PRO A 43 42.67 7.39 -10.14
N PRO A 44 41.90 8.47 -10.29
CA PRO A 44 42.24 9.59 -11.17
C PRO A 44 43.60 10.21 -10.87
N LYS A 45 43.92 10.44 -9.61
CA LYS A 45 45.24 10.98 -9.21
C LYS A 45 46.42 10.07 -9.61
N TYR A 46 46.23 8.77 -9.50
CA TYR A 46 47.30 7.81 -9.88
C TYR A 46 47.46 7.75 -11.37
N VAL A 47 46.37 7.77 -12.14
CA VAL A 47 46.41 7.83 -13.62
C VAL A 47 47.17 9.06 -14.12
N ILE A 48 46.93 10.25 -13.51
CA ILE A 48 47.67 11.47 -13.85
C ILE A 48 49.16 11.30 -13.56
N ALA A 49 49.52 10.73 -12.40
CA ALA A 49 50.92 10.53 -12.02
C ALA A 49 51.66 9.57 -12.97
N VAL A 50 51.03 8.46 -13.35
CA VAL A 50 51.59 7.49 -14.31
C VAL A 50 51.66 8.09 -15.72
N ALA A 51 50.63 8.81 -16.15
CA ALA A 51 50.64 9.47 -17.45
C ALA A 51 51.69 10.57 -17.55
N ASN A 52 51.89 11.32 -16.50
CA ASN A 52 52.99 12.33 -16.41
C ASN A 52 54.39 11.64 -16.46
N HIS A 53 54.54 10.53 -15.74
CA HIS A 53 55.79 9.74 -15.83
C HIS A 53 56.06 9.22 -17.26
N ILE A 54 55.02 8.75 -17.95
CA ILE A 54 55.17 8.26 -19.34
C ILE A 54 55.51 9.39 -20.31
N GLU A 55 54.95 10.61 -20.13
CA GLU A 55 55.11 11.70 -21.07
C GLU A 55 56.36 12.54 -20.78
N ASN A 56 56.61 12.88 -19.50
CA ASN A 56 57.61 13.83 -19.09
C ASN A 56 58.78 13.20 -18.33
N GLY A 57 58.71 11.92 -18.01
CA GLY A 57 59.68 11.24 -17.15
C GLY A 57 59.52 11.62 -15.66
N GLY A 58 60.45 11.13 -14.84
CA GLY A 58 60.49 11.42 -13.40
C GLY A 58 59.79 10.37 -12.56
N GLU A 59 59.59 10.64 -11.29
CA GLU A 59 58.91 9.72 -10.36
C GLU A 59 57.40 9.80 -10.45
N ILE A 60 56.70 8.69 -10.13
CA ILE A 60 55.22 8.63 -10.08
C ILE A 60 54.78 9.24 -8.77
N VAL A 61 54.41 10.53 -8.79
CA VAL A 61 54.04 11.32 -7.61
C VAL A 61 52.61 11.81 -7.75
N THR A 62 51.78 11.54 -6.74
CA THR A 62 50.38 11.95 -6.69
C THR A 62 50.15 13.21 -5.87
N THR A 63 51.20 13.94 -5.49
CA THR A 63 51.14 15.19 -4.72
C THR A 63 51.10 16.42 -5.64
N GLY A 64 50.50 17.50 -5.16
CA GLY A 64 50.47 18.79 -5.88
C GLY A 64 49.12 19.15 -6.49
N TYR A 65 48.13 18.23 -6.49
CA TYR A 65 46.74 18.48 -6.89
C TYR A 65 45.76 17.61 -6.07
N ASN A 66 44.57 18.11 -5.88
CA ASN A 66 43.54 17.43 -5.08
C ASN A 66 42.67 16.51 -5.94
N ALA A 67 41.76 15.74 -5.30
CA ALA A 67 40.90 14.79 -5.99
C ALA A 67 39.86 15.45 -6.93
N VAL A 68 39.40 16.66 -6.56
CA VAL A 68 38.44 17.45 -7.37
C VAL A 68 39.14 18.00 -8.62
N GLU A 69 40.37 18.48 -8.48
CA GLU A 69 41.15 18.94 -9.65
C GLU A 69 41.45 17.82 -10.61
N ALA A 70 41.77 16.62 -10.12
CA ALA A 70 41.96 15.43 -10.96
C ALA A 70 40.65 15.01 -11.67
N LYS A 71 39.52 15.09 -10.99
CA LYS A 71 38.20 14.88 -11.58
C LYS A 71 37.95 15.84 -12.75
N ASN A 72 38.02 17.15 -12.48
CA ASN A 72 37.75 18.18 -13.47
C ASN A 72 38.70 18.09 -14.69
N TYR A 73 39.95 17.70 -14.46
CA TYR A 73 40.92 17.47 -15.52
C TYR A 73 40.45 16.37 -16.48
N PHE A 74 40.02 15.20 -15.98
CA PHE A 74 39.54 14.11 -16.83
C PHE A 74 38.22 14.41 -17.51
N GLU A 75 37.29 15.08 -16.84
CA GLU A 75 36.02 15.51 -17.44
C GLU A 75 36.26 16.48 -18.61
N SER A 76 37.21 17.44 -18.48
CA SER A 76 37.58 18.35 -19.56
C SER A 76 38.25 17.66 -20.76
N HIS A 77 38.84 16.47 -20.55
CA HIS A 77 39.44 15.65 -21.61
C HIS A 77 38.51 14.57 -22.15
N GLY A 78 37.20 14.60 -21.77
CA GLY A 78 36.20 13.70 -22.29
C GLY A 78 36.21 12.28 -21.69
N PHE A 79 36.80 12.10 -20.50
CA PHE A 79 36.73 10.86 -19.75
C PHE A 79 35.58 10.88 -18.76
N LYS A 80 34.99 9.71 -18.53
CA LYS A 80 33.89 9.53 -17.56
C LYS A 80 34.45 9.31 -16.16
N ILE A 81 33.98 10.14 -15.21
CA ILE A 81 34.31 10.02 -13.79
C ILE A 81 33.05 9.61 -13.00
N GLN A 82 33.23 8.72 -12.04
CA GLN A 82 32.18 8.32 -11.09
C GLN A 82 32.59 8.68 -9.67
N THR A 83 31.68 9.23 -8.88
CA THR A 83 31.88 9.52 -7.47
C THR A 83 31.72 8.25 -6.64
N LYS A 84 32.65 7.95 -5.76
CA LYS A 84 32.57 6.76 -4.89
C LYS A 84 31.46 6.86 -3.83
N GLN A 85 31.03 8.08 -3.48
CA GLN A 85 29.91 8.31 -2.56
C GLN A 85 28.56 7.83 -3.13
N GLU A 86 28.33 7.99 -4.44
CA GLU A 86 27.15 7.40 -5.10
C GLU A 86 27.14 5.88 -5.01
N LYS A 87 28.31 5.24 -5.00
CA LYS A 87 28.43 3.79 -4.83
C LYS A 87 28.39 3.33 -3.39
N THR A 88 28.76 4.19 -2.44
CA THR A 88 28.68 3.84 -1.02
C THR A 88 27.22 3.88 -0.54
N GLU A 89 26.39 4.73 -1.12
CA GLU A 89 24.94 4.71 -0.88
C GLU A 89 24.26 3.55 -1.62
N GLU A 90 24.56 3.31 -2.91
CA GLU A 90 24.03 2.15 -3.63
C GLU A 90 24.56 0.81 -3.07
N ALA A 91 25.83 0.73 -2.66
CA ALA A 91 26.42 -0.47 -2.07
C ALA A 91 26.09 -0.63 -0.58
N LYS A 92 25.89 0.45 0.18
CA LYS A 92 25.30 0.37 1.53
C LYS A 92 23.84 -0.02 1.47
N ILE A 93 23.06 0.54 0.56
CA ILE A 93 21.68 0.13 0.32
C ILE A 93 21.63 -1.35 -0.11
N SER A 94 22.56 -1.83 -0.95
CA SER A 94 22.60 -3.24 -1.37
C SER A 94 23.24 -4.20 -0.36
N SER A 95 24.18 -3.75 0.51
CA SER A 95 24.76 -4.58 1.57
C SER A 95 24.00 -4.50 2.90
N GLU A 96 23.38 -3.37 3.23
CA GLU A 96 22.43 -3.27 4.34
C GLU A 96 21.11 -3.98 4.04
N LEU A 97 20.75 -4.16 2.76
CA LEU A 97 19.63 -4.99 2.32
C LEU A 97 19.95 -6.50 2.34
N SER A 98 21.23 -6.91 2.42
CA SER A 98 21.62 -8.32 2.52
C SER A 98 21.95 -8.78 3.94
N GLU A 99 22.06 -7.88 4.94
CA GLU A 99 22.45 -8.20 6.32
C GLU A 99 21.51 -7.64 7.41
N SER A 100 20.32 -7.13 7.08
CA SER A 100 19.30 -6.90 8.09
C SER A 100 18.66 -8.22 8.49
N GLN A 101 19.33 -8.89 9.44
CA GLN A 101 18.74 -9.95 10.25
C GLN A 101 17.48 -9.40 10.95
N ASP A 102 16.43 -10.19 10.85
CA ASP A 102 15.21 -10.20 11.62
C ASP A 102 15.23 -9.41 12.94
N ILE A 103 14.67 -8.23 12.90
CA ILE A 103 14.04 -7.66 14.09
C ILE A 103 12.58 -7.44 13.70
N ASP A 104 11.78 -8.44 13.97
CA ASP A 104 10.32 -8.46 13.91
C ASP A 104 9.69 -9.41 12.86
N GLY A 105 10.06 -10.71 12.87
CA GLY A 105 9.21 -11.79 12.33
C GLY A 105 8.64 -11.65 10.90
N ARG A 106 9.15 -10.71 10.08
CA ARG A 106 8.65 -10.44 8.73
C ARG A 106 9.59 -11.06 7.69
N LYS A 107 9.03 -11.88 6.83
CA LYS A 107 9.70 -12.38 5.61
C LYS A 107 10.43 -11.23 4.92
N GLY A 108 11.73 -11.39 4.72
CA GLY A 108 12.58 -10.40 4.03
C GLY A 108 11.94 -9.94 2.71
N PHE A 109 12.24 -8.71 2.31
CA PHE A 109 11.74 -8.14 1.05
C PHE A 109 11.93 -9.14 -0.08
N GLY A 110 10.81 -9.58 -0.69
CA GLY A 110 10.79 -10.57 -1.75
C GLY A 110 11.79 -10.23 -2.86
N ASN A 111 12.18 -11.23 -3.63
CA ASN A 111 13.16 -11.08 -4.72
C ASN A 111 12.48 -10.39 -5.93
N TYR A 112 12.14 -9.09 -5.77
CA TYR A 112 11.45 -8.30 -6.79
C TYR A 112 12.30 -8.16 -8.05
N LYS A 113 11.68 -8.36 -9.20
CA LYS A 113 12.32 -8.29 -10.52
C LYS A 113 12.50 -6.84 -10.98
N ASN A 114 11.52 -5.99 -10.69
CA ASN A 114 11.54 -4.60 -11.10
C ASN A 114 12.37 -3.74 -10.13
N PRO A 115 13.34 -2.95 -10.61
CA PRO A 115 14.18 -2.11 -9.74
C PRO A 115 13.40 -1.04 -8.95
N TYR A 116 12.23 -0.62 -9.45
CA TYR A 116 11.40 0.37 -8.77
C TYR A 116 10.47 -0.23 -7.71
N SER A 117 10.32 -1.56 -7.65
CA SER A 117 9.44 -2.20 -6.65
C SER A 117 9.91 -1.93 -5.22
N LYS A 118 11.20 -2.12 -4.95
CA LYS A 118 11.79 -1.80 -3.64
C LYS A 118 11.65 -0.32 -3.31
N LEU A 119 11.95 0.56 -4.28
CA LEU A 119 11.83 2.01 -4.10
C LEU A 119 10.39 2.41 -3.75
N LEU A 120 9.37 1.83 -4.40
CA LEU A 120 7.97 2.11 -4.07
C LEU A 120 7.59 1.61 -2.68
N LEU A 121 8.08 0.45 -2.27
CA LEU A 121 7.82 -0.09 -0.93
C LEU A 121 8.46 0.75 0.18
N GLU A 122 9.62 1.32 -0.06
CA GLU A 122 10.33 2.20 0.88
C GLU A 122 9.72 3.60 0.91
N SER A 123 9.61 4.25 -0.25
CA SER A 123 9.15 5.65 -0.37
C SER A 123 7.63 5.81 -0.26
N LYS A 124 6.87 4.71 -0.39
CA LYS A 124 5.40 4.65 -0.42
C LYS A 124 4.75 5.35 -1.61
N ASN A 125 5.48 6.13 -2.39
CA ASN A 125 4.98 6.75 -3.61
C ASN A 125 6.11 6.96 -4.63
N ILE A 126 5.78 6.87 -5.91
CA ILE A 126 6.66 7.21 -7.03
C ILE A 126 5.85 8.01 -8.06
N VAL A 127 6.48 9.00 -8.66
CA VAL A 127 5.90 9.79 -9.75
C VAL A 127 6.74 9.65 -11.01
N PHE A 128 6.14 9.12 -12.08
CA PHE A 128 6.76 9.05 -13.40
C PHE A 128 6.31 10.22 -14.27
N ARG A 129 7.25 11.00 -14.78
CA ARG A 129 7.01 12.12 -15.70
C ARG A 129 7.66 11.86 -17.05
N GLY A 130 7.04 12.28 -18.13
CA GLY A 130 7.61 12.20 -19.46
C GLY A 130 6.57 12.37 -20.56
N ALA A 131 7.03 12.35 -21.83
CA ALA A 131 6.17 12.47 -22.98
C ALA A 131 5.09 11.37 -23.05
N PRO A 132 3.91 11.63 -23.61
CA PRO A 132 2.92 10.61 -23.92
C PRO A 132 3.52 9.44 -24.73
N GLY A 133 3.07 8.21 -24.50
CA GLY A 133 3.53 7.04 -25.25
C GLY A 133 4.87 6.43 -24.81
N THR A 134 5.56 6.98 -23.81
CA THR A 134 6.87 6.44 -23.32
C THR A 134 6.75 5.21 -22.41
N GLY A 135 5.59 4.57 -22.31
CA GLY A 135 5.41 3.34 -21.54
C GLY A 135 5.22 3.49 -20.04
N LYS A 136 5.07 4.73 -19.51
CA LYS A 136 4.93 4.99 -18.06
C LYS A 136 3.81 4.18 -17.38
N SER A 137 2.63 4.12 -18.00
CA SER A 137 1.49 3.34 -17.47
C SER A 137 1.77 1.83 -17.48
N TYR A 138 2.50 1.37 -18.48
CA TYR A 138 2.93 -0.01 -18.58
C TYR A 138 3.92 -0.35 -17.46
N LEU A 139 4.95 0.48 -17.29
CA LEU A 139 5.94 0.34 -16.21
C LEU A 139 5.26 0.37 -14.82
N ALA A 140 4.32 1.28 -14.60
CA ALA A 140 3.60 1.35 -13.33
C ALA A 140 2.81 0.06 -13.03
N LYS A 141 2.18 -0.54 -14.05
CA LYS A 141 1.50 -1.83 -13.94
C LYS A 141 2.46 -2.99 -13.72
N GLN A 142 3.65 -2.97 -14.34
CA GLN A 142 4.69 -3.96 -14.09
C GLN A 142 5.18 -3.93 -12.64
N ILE A 143 5.45 -2.73 -12.11
CA ILE A 143 5.84 -2.55 -10.70
C ILE A 143 4.74 -3.07 -9.77
N ALA A 144 3.48 -2.73 -10.04
CA ALA A 144 2.37 -3.21 -9.26
C ALA A 144 2.26 -4.74 -9.28
N ALA A 145 2.39 -5.35 -10.47
CA ALA A 145 2.36 -6.81 -10.62
C ALA A 145 3.50 -7.49 -9.86
N ASP A 146 4.71 -6.96 -9.98
CA ASP A 146 5.90 -7.48 -9.28
C ASP A 146 5.72 -7.43 -7.75
N ILE A 147 5.21 -6.33 -7.22
CA ILE A 147 4.99 -6.18 -5.77
C ILE A 147 3.87 -7.10 -5.26
N ILE A 148 2.74 -7.14 -5.96
CA ILE A 148 1.57 -7.92 -5.52
C ILE A 148 1.82 -9.43 -5.65
N SER A 149 2.62 -9.85 -6.63
CA SER A 149 3.00 -11.25 -6.82
C SER A 149 4.24 -11.67 -6.01
N ASP A 150 4.77 -10.82 -5.13
CA ASP A 150 6.01 -11.07 -4.38
C ASP A 150 7.22 -11.42 -5.27
N GLY A 151 7.33 -10.78 -6.44
CA GLY A 151 8.39 -10.98 -7.41
C GLY A 151 8.16 -12.16 -8.36
N TYR A 152 6.99 -12.79 -8.36
CA TYR A 152 6.71 -13.90 -9.27
C TYR A 152 6.62 -13.43 -10.73
N THR A 153 5.88 -12.36 -11.00
CA THR A 153 5.68 -11.82 -12.35
C THR A 153 5.61 -10.29 -12.38
N GLU A 154 6.12 -9.70 -13.47
CA GLU A 154 5.89 -8.29 -13.81
C GLU A 154 4.67 -8.10 -14.73
N GLN A 155 4.02 -9.17 -15.16
CA GLN A 155 2.91 -9.10 -16.10
C GLN A 155 1.59 -9.01 -15.37
N TYR A 156 0.90 -7.87 -15.48
CA TYR A 156 -0.41 -7.65 -14.87
C TYR A 156 -1.45 -8.70 -15.29
N THR A 157 -1.36 -9.21 -16.52
CA THR A 157 -2.27 -10.23 -17.07
C THR A 157 -2.14 -11.59 -16.40
N GLU A 158 -0.98 -11.89 -15.82
CA GLU A 158 -0.69 -13.16 -15.14
C GLU A 158 -1.13 -13.17 -13.67
N LEU A 159 -1.54 -12.03 -13.13
CA LEU A 159 -2.07 -11.93 -11.77
C LEU A 159 -3.41 -12.66 -11.66
N THR A 160 -3.65 -13.29 -10.51
CA THR A 160 -4.97 -13.84 -10.18
C THR A 160 -6.00 -12.72 -10.00
N ASP A 161 -7.29 -13.04 -10.05
CA ASP A 161 -8.34 -12.04 -9.87
C ASP A 161 -8.31 -11.44 -8.46
N GLU A 162 -7.93 -12.21 -7.43
CA GLU A 162 -7.72 -11.72 -6.08
C GLU A 162 -6.55 -10.73 -6.00
N GLN A 163 -5.45 -11.02 -6.68
CA GLN A 163 -4.29 -10.13 -6.77
C GLN A 163 -4.64 -8.83 -7.53
N LYS A 164 -5.41 -8.91 -8.60
CA LYS A 164 -5.88 -7.73 -9.34
C LYS A 164 -6.75 -6.80 -8.48
N GLN A 165 -7.54 -7.34 -7.56
CA GLN A 165 -8.34 -6.54 -6.62
C GLN A 165 -7.50 -5.72 -5.62
N GLN A 166 -6.21 -6.03 -5.49
CA GLN A 166 -5.25 -5.28 -4.68
C GLN A 166 -4.62 -4.10 -5.44
N ILE A 167 -4.96 -3.94 -6.71
CA ILE A 167 -4.44 -2.87 -7.57
C ILE A 167 -5.64 -2.05 -8.08
N GLU A 168 -5.65 -0.76 -7.77
CA GLU A 168 -6.63 0.17 -8.34
C GLU A 168 -5.94 1.08 -9.35
N PHE A 169 -6.60 1.32 -10.47
CA PHE A 169 -6.09 2.16 -11.54
C PHE A 169 -7.11 3.23 -11.94
N VAL A 170 -6.77 4.49 -11.69
CA VAL A 170 -7.64 5.63 -11.99
C VAL A 170 -6.98 6.56 -13.00
N GLN A 171 -7.72 6.90 -14.05
CA GLN A 171 -7.33 7.93 -15.00
C GLN A 171 -8.11 9.20 -14.72
N PHE A 172 -7.41 10.26 -14.34
CA PHE A 172 -8.03 11.59 -14.21
C PHE A 172 -8.34 12.19 -15.59
N HIS A 173 -9.56 12.65 -15.74
CA HIS A 173 -10.03 13.43 -16.89
C HIS A 173 -10.50 14.83 -16.43
N PRO A 174 -10.69 15.80 -17.32
CA PRO A 174 -11.00 17.18 -16.92
C PRO A 174 -12.21 17.38 -16.02
N SER A 175 -13.19 16.47 -16.10
CA SER A 175 -14.40 16.51 -15.25
C SER A 175 -14.30 15.63 -14.00
N TYR A 176 -13.12 15.05 -13.71
CA TYR A 176 -12.91 14.25 -12.51
C TYR A 176 -12.67 15.18 -11.32
N ASP A 177 -13.53 15.10 -10.32
CA ASP A 177 -13.48 15.99 -9.17
C ASP A 177 -13.20 15.25 -7.84
N TYR A 178 -13.20 16.00 -6.75
CA TYR A 178 -13.01 15.47 -5.41
C TYR A 178 -14.08 14.45 -5.03
N SER A 179 -15.30 14.67 -5.50
CA SER A 179 -16.44 13.80 -5.18
C SER A 179 -16.35 12.43 -5.84
N ASP A 180 -15.66 12.32 -6.96
CA ASP A 180 -15.38 11.05 -7.61
C ASP A 180 -14.20 10.31 -6.96
N PHE A 181 -13.24 11.07 -6.42
CA PHE A 181 -12.00 10.53 -5.89
C PHE A 181 -12.09 10.14 -4.42
N VAL A 182 -12.54 11.04 -3.57
CA VAL A 182 -12.57 10.82 -2.11
C VAL A 182 -13.98 10.53 -1.63
N GLU A 183 -14.87 11.52 -1.65
CA GLU A 183 -16.28 11.36 -1.26
C GLU A 183 -17.11 12.55 -1.75
N GLY A 184 -18.39 12.34 -2.00
CA GLY A 184 -19.29 13.38 -2.43
C GLY A 184 -20.76 13.07 -2.24
N LEU A 185 -21.56 14.11 -2.20
CA LEU A 185 -23.02 14.00 -2.17
C LEU A 185 -23.53 13.53 -3.53
N ARG A 186 -24.28 12.44 -3.55
CA ARG A 186 -24.93 11.91 -4.75
C ARG A 186 -26.45 11.91 -4.56
N PRO A 187 -27.21 12.25 -5.62
CA PRO A 187 -28.65 12.18 -5.54
C PRO A 187 -29.10 10.72 -5.37
N LYS A 188 -30.04 10.51 -4.47
CA LYS A 188 -30.68 9.24 -4.21
C LYS A 188 -32.19 9.40 -4.29
N MET A 189 -32.86 8.48 -4.94
CA MET A 189 -34.31 8.42 -4.95
C MET A 189 -34.77 7.72 -3.67
N ASN A 190 -35.57 8.40 -2.88
CA ASN A 190 -36.20 7.82 -1.68
C ASN A 190 -37.36 6.92 -2.08
N GLU A 191 -37.81 6.08 -1.16
CA GLU A 191 -38.96 5.17 -1.38
C GLU A 191 -40.29 5.90 -1.68
N ASP A 192 -40.42 7.13 -1.23
CA ASP A 192 -41.56 8.02 -1.48
C ASP A 192 -41.50 8.77 -2.83
N GLY A 193 -40.48 8.50 -3.65
CA GLY A 193 -40.22 9.15 -4.94
C GLY A 193 -39.58 10.53 -4.83
N SER A 194 -39.29 11.03 -3.63
CA SER A 194 -38.56 12.29 -3.44
C SER A 194 -37.07 12.10 -3.72
N ILE A 195 -36.39 13.19 -4.14
CA ILE A 195 -34.94 13.20 -4.33
C ILE A 195 -34.28 13.61 -3.02
N GLY A 196 -33.51 12.69 -2.44
CA GLY A 196 -32.61 12.95 -1.34
C GLY A 196 -31.16 13.01 -1.81
N PHE A 197 -30.25 13.18 -0.87
CA PHE A 197 -28.80 13.10 -1.12
C PHE A 197 -28.17 12.13 -0.13
N GLU A 198 -27.23 11.33 -0.62
CA GLU A 198 -26.40 10.48 0.22
C GLU A 198 -24.92 10.82 0.02
N LEU A 199 -24.14 10.74 1.09
CA LEU A 199 -22.69 10.81 1.01
C LEU A 199 -22.17 9.45 0.48
N ARG A 200 -21.52 9.46 -0.67
CA ARG A 200 -20.96 8.25 -1.28
C ARG A 200 -19.43 8.37 -1.35
N ASP A 201 -18.77 7.30 -0.98
CA ASP A 201 -17.32 7.22 -1.05
C ASP A 201 -16.85 7.16 -2.52
N GLY A 202 -15.79 7.92 -2.80
CA GLY A 202 -15.10 7.88 -4.08
C GLY A 202 -14.14 6.68 -4.17
N VAL A 203 -13.53 6.52 -5.34
CA VAL A 203 -12.68 5.34 -5.65
C VAL A 203 -11.50 5.22 -4.69
N PHE A 204 -10.82 6.32 -4.39
CA PHE A 204 -9.66 6.33 -3.49
C PHE A 204 -10.04 5.94 -2.06
N LYS A 205 -11.09 6.56 -1.51
CA LYS A 205 -11.54 6.27 -0.14
C LYS A 205 -11.98 4.82 0.00
N SER A 206 -12.76 4.31 -0.97
CA SER A 206 -13.19 2.90 -0.99
C SER A 206 -12.02 1.93 -1.04
N PHE A 207 -10.98 2.25 -1.83
CA PHE A 207 -9.78 1.44 -1.94
C PHE A 207 -8.95 1.44 -0.65
N VAL A 208 -8.74 2.62 -0.05
CA VAL A 208 -8.01 2.75 1.23
C VAL A 208 -8.75 2.03 2.34
N GLU A 209 -10.08 2.08 2.35
CA GLU A 209 -10.89 1.38 3.35
C GLU A 209 -10.74 -0.15 3.25
N LYS A 210 -10.70 -0.71 2.03
CA LYS A 210 -10.39 -2.14 1.84
C LYS A 210 -9.01 -2.51 2.39
N ALA A 211 -8.01 -1.67 2.13
CA ALA A 211 -6.65 -1.89 2.62
C ALA A 211 -6.59 -1.82 4.16
N ARG A 212 -7.31 -0.85 4.76
CA ARG A 212 -7.43 -0.70 6.22
C ARG A 212 -8.11 -1.90 6.86
N GLN A 213 -9.21 -2.37 6.29
CA GLN A 213 -9.94 -3.54 6.78
C GLN A 213 -9.06 -4.80 6.75
N ASN A 214 -8.33 -5.04 5.66
CA ASN A 214 -7.39 -6.15 5.59
C ASN A 214 -6.29 -6.05 6.65
N PHE A 215 -5.73 -4.84 6.85
CA PHE A 215 -4.74 -4.62 7.89
C PHE A 215 -5.30 -4.92 9.28
N GLU A 216 -6.47 -4.40 9.61
CA GLU A 216 -7.13 -4.64 10.90
C GLU A 216 -7.44 -6.12 11.09
N ASN A 217 -8.00 -6.79 10.08
CA ASN A 217 -8.34 -8.21 10.14
C ASN A 217 -7.10 -9.10 10.30
N SER A 218 -6.02 -8.79 9.59
CA SER A 218 -4.78 -9.56 9.68
C SER A 218 -4.10 -9.48 11.05
N HIS A 219 -4.34 -8.39 11.81
CA HIS A 219 -3.77 -8.17 13.15
C HIS A 219 -4.72 -8.52 14.29
N LYS A 220 -5.98 -8.91 14.00
CA LYS A 220 -6.93 -9.29 15.05
C LYS A 220 -6.47 -10.53 15.80
N PRO A 221 -6.53 -10.53 17.14
CA PRO A 221 -6.29 -11.72 17.95
C PRO A 221 -7.18 -12.91 17.54
N LYS A 222 -6.67 -14.13 17.68
CA LYS A 222 -7.40 -15.35 17.28
C LYS A 222 -8.80 -15.44 17.91
N GLU A 223 -8.92 -15.11 19.19
CA GLU A 223 -10.19 -15.15 19.94
C GLU A 223 -11.24 -14.19 19.38
N ILE A 224 -10.80 -12.99 18.92
CA ILE A 224 -11.72 -12.01 18.32
C ILE A 224 -12.18 -12.50 16.96
N ARG A 225 -11.27 -13.02 16.10
CA ARG A 225 -11.62 -13.57 14.79
C ARG A 225 -12.60 -14.74 14.87
N GLU A 226 -12.34 -15.67 15.78
CA GLU A 226 -13.23 -16.82 16.02
C GLU A 226 -14.62 -16.36 16.48
N ARG A 227 -14.68 -15.32 17.32
CA ARG A 227 -15.93 -14.75 17.81
C ARG A 227 -16.69 -14.07 16.69
N GLU A 228 -16.05 -13.21 15.90
CA GLU A 228 -16.67 -12.54 14.75
C GLU A 228 -17.19 -13.54 13.71
N ALA A 229 -16.40 -14.57 13.38
CA ALA A 229 -16.81 -15.61 12.47
C ALA A 229 -18.01 -16.42 13.00
N SER A 230 -17.99 -16.73 14.29
CA SER A 230 -19.11 -17.40 14.95
C SER A 230 -20.36 -16.54 14.92
N VAL A 231 -20.24 -15.25 15.23
CA VAL A 231 -21.36 -14.29 15.17
C VAL A 231 -21.91 -14.16 13.75
N ASN A 232 -21.05 -14.05 12.73
CA ASN A 232 -21.50 -14.00 11.33
C ASN A 232 -22.24 -15.27 10.94
N THR A 233 -21.75 -16.45 11.31
CA THR A 233 -22.42 -17.72 11.07
C THR A 233 -23.79 -17.80 11.76
N ILE A 234 -23.84 -17.37 13.03
CA ILE A 234 -25.10 -17.34 13.79
C ILE A 234 -26.11 -16.39 13.15
N MET A 235 -25.69 -15.17 12.79
CA MET A 235 -26.56 -14.20 12.14
C MET A 235 -27.06 -14.68 10.79
N THR A 236 -26.17 -15.19 9.94
CA THR A 236 -26.52 -15.74 8.64
C THR A 236 -27.54 -16.87 8.78
N ASN A 237 -27.29 -17.83 9.67
CA ASN A 237 -28.20 -18.93 9.93
C ASN A 237 -29.54 -18.45 10.50
N PHE A 238 -29.53 -17.45 11.38
CA PHE A 238 -30.76 -16.90 11.92
C PHE A 238 -31.60 -16.24 10.84
N PHE A 239 -31.02 -15.33 10.05
CA PHE A 239 -31.78 -14.59 9.03
C PHE A 239 -32.17 -15.44 7.82
N SER A 240 -31.39 -16.48 7.46
CA SER A 240 -31.77 -17.42 6.40
C SER A 240 -32.95 -18.32 6.78
N ASN A 241 -33.22 -18.50 8.07
CA ASN A 241 -34.28 -19.37 8.56
C ASN A 241 -35.50 -18.61 9.08
N ILE A 242 -35.55 -17.28 8.94
CA ILE A 242 -36.70 -16.46 9.27
C ILE A 242 -37.71 -16.45 8.11
N ARG A 243 -38.96 -16.57 8.46
CA ARG A 243 -40.08 -16.31 7.55
C ARG A 243 -40.51 -14.88 7.72
N LEU A 244 -40.22 -14.07 6.70
CA LEU A 244 -40.56 -12.63 6.70
C LEU A 244 -42.09 -12.50 6.85
N GLU A 245 -42.53 -11.50 7.64
CA GLU A 245 -43.89 -11.17 7.97
C GLU A 245 -44.69 -12.25 8.77
N GLU A 246 -44.16 -13.47 8.90
CA GLU A 246 -44.83 -14.57 9.63
C GLU A 246 -44.26 -14.77 11.04
N ASP A 247 -42.92 -14.74 11.20
CA ASP A 247 -42.29 -15.02 12.49
C ASP A 247 -42.45 -13.82 13.43
N GLU A 248 -43.20 -14.00 14.54
CA GLU A 248 -43.45 -12.96 15.54
C GLU A 248 -42.33 -12.93 16.58
N PHE A 249 -41.86 -11.74 16.89
CA PHE A 249 -40.98 -11.42 18.00
C PHE A 249 -41.69 -10.57 19.04
N LYS A 250 -41.22 -10.61 20.29
CA LYS A 250 -41.82 -9.85 21.41
C LYS A 250 -40.76 -9.08 22.16
N THR A 251 -41.00 -7.80 22.39
CA THR A 251 -40.21 -6.99 23.30
C THR A 251 -40.49 -7.40 24.77
N ILE A 252 -39.64 -6.99 25.71
CA ILE A 252 -39.87 -7.23 27.15
C ILE A 252 -41.23 -6.71 27.62
N LYS A 253 -41.70 -5.58 27.03
CA LYS A 253 -42.99 -4.98 27.37
C LYS A 253 -44.18 -5.70 26.70
N GLY A 254 -43.92 -6.76 25.91
CA GLY A 254 -44.95 -7.57 25.26
C GLY A 254 -45.41 -7.04 23.91
N SER A 255 -44.83 -5.93 23.40
CA SER A 255 -45.12 -5.46 22.03
C SER A 255 -44.65 -6.49 21.00
N LYS A 256 -45.56 -6.91 20.12
CA LYS A 256 -45.26 -7.86 19.05
C LYS A 256 -44.74 -7.10 17.84
N PHE A 257 -43.83 -7.75 17.09
CA PHE A 257 -43.35 -7.24 15.81
C PHE A 257 -42.93 -8.40 14.91
N THR A 258 -42.91 -8.15 13.60
CA THR A 258 -42.41 -9.07 12.58
C THR A 258 -41.33 -8.39 11.76
N ILE A 259 -40.44 -9.18 11.16
CA ILE A 259 -39.44 -8.66 10.21
C ILE A 259 -40.06 -8.67 8.84
N THR A 260 -40.09 -7.53 8.15
CA THR A 260 -40.68 -7.36 6.82
C THR A 260 -39.63 -7.40 5.71
N ASN A 261 -38.43 -6.87 5.97
CA ASN A 261 -37.34 -6.88 5.01
C ASN A 261 -35.98 -6.79 5.73
N ILE A 262 -34.91 -7.22 5.05
CA ILE A 262 -33.52 -7.14 5.56
C ILE A 262 -32.64 -6.71 4.39
N ASP A 263 -31.84 -5.67 4.60
CA ASP A 263 -30.76 -5.28 3.69
C ASP A 263 -29.38 -5.38 4.40
N ASP A 264 -28.30 -5.00 3.71
CA ASP A 264 -26.94 -5.09 4.24
C ASP A 264 -26.69 -4.33 5.54
N LYS A 265 -27.51 -3.31 5.84
CA LYS A 265 -27.32 -2.39 6.98
C LYS A 265 -28.49 -2.36 7.93
N ARG A 266 -29.70 -2.72 7.49
CA ARG A 266 -30.95 -2.52 8.24
C ARG A 266 -31.85 -3.72 8.24
N ILE A 267 -32.58 -3.87 9.34
CA ILE A 267 -33.68 -4.81 9.52
C ILE A 267 -34.96 -3.98 9.63
N TYR A 268 -35.88 -4.18 8.71
CA TYR A 268 -37.17 -3.49 8.70
C TYR A 268 -38.20 -4.33 9.47
N ILE A 269 -38.88 -3.70 10.40
CA ILE A 269 -39.88 -4.36 11.24
C ILE A 269 -41.24 -3.67 11.14
N ALA A 270 -42.29 -4.47 11.18
CA ALA A 270 -43.67 -3.98 11.38
C ALA A 270 -44.13 -4.26 12.79
N ILE A 271 -44.86 -3.32 13.37
CA ILE A 271 -45.38 -3.36 14.75
C ILE A 271 -46.90 -3.28 14.71
N PRO A 272 -47.56 -4.43 14.59
CA PRO A 272 -49.02 -4.45 14.55
C PRO A 272 -49.65 -3.87 15.82
N GLY A 273 -50.63 -2.97 15.67
CA GLY A 273 -51.37 -2.40 16.78
C GLY A 273 -50.73 -1.16 17.45
N ASN A 274 -49.66 -0.62 16.86
CA ASN A 274 -49.10 0.66 17.28
C ASN A 274 -49.62 1.76 16.34
N GLU A 275 -50.53 2.58 16.85
CA GLU A 275 -51.17 3.67 16.07
C GLU A 275 -50.21 4.83 15.72
N THR A 276 -49.06 4.91 16.41
CA THR A 276 -48.13 6.03 16.26
C THR A 276 -46.96 5.66 15.34
N VAL A 277 -46.47 4.42 15.42
CA VAL A 277 -45.30 3.93 14.62
C VAL A 277 -45.58 2.47 14.28
N ASP A 278 -46.02 2.23 13.06
CA ASP A 278 -46.33 0.90 12.55
C ASP A 278 -45.09 0.18 11.92
N LYS A 279 -44.05 0.97 11.54
CA LYS A 279 -42.82 0.46 10.93
C LYS A 279 -41.59 1.13 11.51
N LEU A 280 -40.55 0.37 11.74
CA LEU A 280 -39.24 0.86 12.18
C LEU A 280 -38.11 0.14 11.40
N SER A 281 -36.93 0.77 11.34
CA SER A 281 -35.72 0.13 10.89
C SER A 281 -34.69 0.06 12.03
N LEU A 282 -34.11 -1.14 12.22
CA LEU A 282 -33.07 -1.40 13.20
C LEU A 282 -31.71 -1.48 12.49
N ASN A 283 -30.64 -1.17 13.18
CA ASN A 283 -29.31 -1.24 12.64
C ASN A 283 -28.71 -2.66 12.86
N ILE A 284 -28.37 -3.33 11.79
CA ILE A 284 -27.82 -4.71 11.86
C ILE A 284 -26.47 -4.75 12.57
N ASP A 285 -25.65 -3.69 12.42
CA ASP A 285 -24.34 -3.59 13.05
C ASP A 285 -24.41 -3.39 14.57
N GLU A 286 -25.47 -2.77 15.08
CA GLU A 286 -25.69 -2.65 16.53
C GLU A 286 -25.95 -4.03 17.14
N ILE A 287 -26.79 -4.84 16.51
CA ILE A 287 -27.06 -6.23 16.96
C ILE A 287 -25.79 -7.07 16.85
N ARG A 288 -25.03 -6.95 15.77
CA ARG A 288 -23.74 -7.62 15.58
C ARG A 288 -22.78 -7.27 16.71
N ARG A 289 -22.57 -6.00 17.02
CA ARG A 289 -21.70 -5.53 18.11
C ARG A 289 -22.13 -6.06 19.49
N MET A 290 -23.42 -6.15 19.75
CA MET A 290 -23.92 -6.77 20.98
C MET A 290 -23.51 -8.25 21.08
N LEU A 291 -23.62 -9.00 19.98
CA LEU A 291 -23.20 -10.42 19.93
C LEU A 291 -21.68 -10.58 20.04
N GLU A 292 -20.91 -9.74 19.37
CA GLU A 292 -19.45 -9.73 19.36
C GLU A 292 -18.85 -9.34 20.73
N SER A 293 -19.56 -8.51 21.51
CA SER A 293 -19.10 -8.12 22.85
C SER A 293 -18.96 -9.30 23.80
N GLY A 294 -19.72 -10.38 23.55
CA GLY A 294 -19.81 -11.54 24.44
C GLY A 294 -20.48 -11.27 25.78
N LEU A 295 -21.03 -10.06 25.95
CA LEU A 295 -21.75 -9.68 27.17
C LEU A 295 -23.14 -10.30 27.21
N ASP A 296 -23.62 -10.54 28.39
CA ASP A 296 -25.00 -10.97 28.62
C ASP A 296 -25.83 -9.76 29.06
N PHE A 297 -26.58 -9.22 28.12
CA PHE A 297 -27.50 -8.13 28.43
C PHE A 297 -28.76 -8.69 29.09
N GLU A 298 -29.03 -8.28 30.33
CA GLU A 298 -30.22 -8.70 31.07
C GLU A 298 -31.40 -7.74 30.87
N LYS A 299 -31.09 -6.47 30.65
CA LYS A 299 -32.09 -5.36 30.56
C LYS A 299 -31.76 -4.48 29.36
N VAL A 300 -32.78 -3.75 28.87
CA VAL A 300 -32.61 -2.73 27.82
C VAL A 300 -31.65 -1.61 28.24
N SER A 301 -31.65 -1.27 29.55
CA SER A 301 -30.73 -0.27 30.10
C SER A 301 -29.25 -0.64 29.93
N ASP A 302 -28.92 -1.93 29.89
CA ASP A 302 -27.55 -2.39 29.71
C ASP A 302 -27.06 -2.10 28.31
N ILE A 303 -27.94 -2.22 27.30
CA ILE A 303 -27.67 -1.84 25.90
C ILE A 303 -27.45 -0.32 25.79
N THR A 304 -28.30 0.47 26.46
CA THR A 304 -28.13 1.92 26.49
C THR A 304 -26.79 2.33 27.10
N SER A 305 -26.37 1.62 28.15
CA SER A 305 -25.07 1.84 28.80
C SER A 305 -23.90 1.39 27.91
N PHE A 306 -24.06 0.28 27.20
CA PHE A 306 -23.06 -0.28 26.32
C PHE A 306 -22.74 0.63 25.12
N PHE A 307 -23.78 1.14 24.45
CA PHE A 307 -23.61 2.05 23.31
C PHE A 307 -23.33 3.50 23.73
N GLY A 308 -23.68 3.87 24.98
CA GLY A 308 -23.53 5.24 25.47
C GLY A 308 -24.30 6.26 24.64
N LYS A 309 -23.88 7.53 24.73
CA LYS A 309 -24.50 8.63 23.97
C LYS A 309 -24.15 8.66 22.46
N GLN A 310 -23.22 7.81 22.01
CA GLN A 310 -22.74 7.81 20.62
C GLN A 310 -23.70 7.15 19.62
N PHE A 311 -24.62 6.29 20.11
CA PHE A 311 -25.56 5.55 19.27
C PHE A 311 -26.98 5.71 19.83
N ALA A 312 -27.52 6.90 19.72
CA ALA A 312 -28.86 7.19 20.19
C ALA A 312 -29.94 6.68 19.21
N THR A 313 -30.16 5.38 19.14
CA THR A 313 -31.40 4.86 18.57
C THR A 313 -32.39 4.62 19.71
N GLN A 314 -33.63 5.12 19.57
CA GLN A 314 -34.67 4.93 20.56
C GLN A 314 -35.28 3.52 20.54
N ASN A 315 -34.72 2.61 19.77
CA ASN A 315 -35.31 1.32 19.41
C ASN A 315 -34.72 0.13 20.18
N TYR A 316 -33.91 0.36 21.20
CA TYR A 316 -33.20 -0.67 21.94
C TYR A 316 -34.07 -1.81 22.50
N SER A 317 -35.36 -1.62 22.68
CA SER A 317 -36.24 -2.71 23.10
C SER A 317 -36.44 -3.78 22.02
N TYR A 318 -36.43 -3.36 20.76
CA TYR A 318 -36.53 -4.24 19.59
C TYR A 318 -35.16 -4.89 19.28
N ASP A 319 -34.07 -4.14 19.37
CA ASP A 319 -32.70 -4.66 19.23
C ASP A 319 -32.43 -5.74 20.27
N TYR A 320 -32.85 -5.50 21.52
CA TYR A 320 -32.74 -6.48 22.61
C TYR A 320 -33.54 -7.75 22.32
N ALA A 321 -34.76 -7.62 21.82
CA ALA A 321 -35.59 -8.77 21.49
C ALA A 321 -34.97 -9.64 20.40
N LEU A 322 -34.42 -9.02 19.35
CA LEU A 322 -33.71 -9.71 18.28
C LEU A 322 -32.39 -10.34 18.80
N PHE A 323 -31.60 -9.59 19.59
CA PHE A 323 -30.40 -10.14 20.22
C PHE A 323 -30.69 -11.41 21.02
N LYS A 324 -31.73 -11.42 21.85
CA LYS A 324 -32.16 -12.60 22.62
C LYS A 324 -32.61 -13.76 21.71
N ALA A 325 -33.37 -13.45 20.67
CA ALA A 325 -33.83 -14.44 19.70
C ALA A 325 -32.66 -15.09 18.93
N ILE A 326 -31.70 -14.29 18.49
CA ILE A 326 -30.49 -14.78 17.82
C ILE A 326 -29.66 -15.62 18.78
N LYS A 327 -29.43 -15.15 20.00
CA LYS A 327 -28.65 -15.86 21.01
C LYS A 327 -29.28 -17.20 21.42
N ALA A 328 -30.60 -17.27 21.51
CA ALA A 328 -31.31 -18.51 21.82
C ALA A 328 -31.13 -19.58 20.72
N LYS A 329 -31.06 -19.18 19.44
CA LYS A 329 -30.78 -20.10 18.32
C LYS A 329 -29.29 -20.44 18.18
N ALA A 330 -28.39 -19.64 18.80
CA ALA A 330 -26.94 -19.81 18.73
C ALA A 330 -26.37 -20.98 19.55
N LEU A 331 -27.14 -21.57 20.44
CA LEU A 331 -26.68 -22.60 21.38
C LEU A 331 -26.10 -23.88 20.73
N ASN A 332 -26.23 -24.05 19.42
CA ASN A 332 -25.77 -25.22 18.66
C ASN A 332 -24.65 -24.93 17.65
N VAL A 333 -24.03 -23.73 17.66
CA VAL A 333 -22.96 -23.39 16.72
C VAL A 333 -21.61 -23.76 17.32
N THR A 334 -20.91 -24.72 16.71
CA THR A 334 -19.55 -25.07 17.05
C THR A 334 -18.59 -23.94 16.72
N LYS A 335 -17.58 -23.70 17.57
CA LYS A 335 -16.52 -22.74 17.29
C LYS A 335 -15.85 -23.05 15.95
N THR A 336 -15.86 -22.12 15.06
CA THR A 336 -15.19 -22.24 13.76
C THR A 336 -13.73 -21.81 13.94
N ASP A 337 -12.79 -22.70 13.67
CA ASP A 337 -11.37 -22.35 13.62
C ASP A 337 -11.12 -21.53 12.34
N VAL A 338 -10.83 -20.25 12.49
CA VAL A 338 -10.64 -19.31 11.38
C VAL A 338 -9.17 -19.00 11.27
N ALA A 339 -8.57 -19.38 10.14
CA ALA A 339 -7.22 -18.97 9.79
C ALA A 339 -7.08 -17.44 9.82
N PRO A 340 -5.90 -16.91 10.20
CA PRO A 340 -5.66 -15.49 10.10
C PRO A 340 -5.78 -15.03 8.65
N GLU A 341 -6.43 -13.89 8.44
CA GLU A 341 -6.42 -13.23 7.13
C GLU A 341 -4.98 -12.81 6.81
N GLU A 342 -4.50 -13.12 5.61
CA GLU A 342 -3.16 -12.75 5.20
C GLU A 342 -3.08 -11.23 5.01
N LEU A 343 -2.00 -10.61 5.52
CA LEU A 343 -1.74 -9.19 5.30
C LEU A 343 -1.36 -8.97 3.83
N LYS A 344 -2.25 -8.29 3.10
CA LYS A 344 -2.09 -8.02 1.67
C LYS A 344 -1.45 -6.65 1.43
N LYS A 345 -0.78 -6.52 0.31
CA LYS A 345 -0.26 -5.24 -0.20
C LYS A 345 -1.31 -4.63 -1.12
N TYR A 346 -1.43 -3.31 -1.10
CA TYR A 346 -2.38 -2.56 -1.94
C TYR A 346 -1.64 -1.47 -2.71
N ILE A 347 -1.90 -1.33 -4.02
CA ILE A 347 -1.25 -0.35 -4.87
C ILE A 347 -2.30 0.46 -5.63
N PHE A 348 -2.23 1.77 -5.48
CA PHE A 348 -3.10 2.71 -6.15
C PHE A 348 -2.33 3.45 -7.25
N LEU A 349 -2.79 3.35 -8.48
CA LEU A 349 -2.18 3.96 -9.65
C LEU A 349 -3.08 5.08 -10.18
N THR A 350 -2.52 6.28 -10.35
CA THR A 350 -3.23 7.38 -10.99
C THR A 350 -2.50 7.84 -12.25
N VAL A 351 -3.26 8.13 -13.29
CA VAL A 351 -2.75 8.76 -14.51
C VAL A 351 -3.39 10.14 -14.66
N ASN A 352 -2.56 11.16 -14.66
CA ASN A 352 -2.99 12.52 -14.96
C ASN A 352 -2.50 12.92 -16.36
N LYS A 353 -3.43 13.11 -17.30
CA LYS A 353 -3.15 13.67 -18.61
C LYS A 353 -3.40 15.17 -18.54
N ASN A 354 -2.35 15.94 -18.22
CA ASN A 354 -2.44 17.38 -18.33
C ASN A 354 -2.73 17.73 -19.79
N GLY A 355 -3.84 18.41 -20.06
CA GLY A 355 -4.29 18.78 -21.39
C GLY A 355 -3.37 19.75 -22.18
N LEU A 356 -2.19 20.06 -21.65
CA LEU A 356 -1.08 20.72 -22.30
C LEU A 356 -0.05 19.64 -22.69
N TRP A 357 -0.17 19.13 -23.84
CA TRP A 357 0.59 18.20 -24.70
C TRP A 357 2.06 17.86 -24.40
N LYS A 358 2.64 18.23 -23.26
CA LYS A 358 4.08 18.02 -23.03
C LYS A 358 4.43 16.87 -22.07
N TYR A 359 3.61 16.61 -21.04
CA TYR A 359 3.96 15.56 -20.03
C TYR A 359 2.72 14.91 -19.41
N ASP A 360 2.71 13.58 -19.33
CA ASP A 360 1.80 12.81 -18.49
C ASP A 360 2.48 12.51 -17.17
N GLU A 361 1.75 12.64 -16.07
CA GLU A 361 2.17 12.19 -14.73
C GLU A 361 1.46 10.89 -14.38
N ILE A 362 2.23 9.91 -13.90
CA ILE A 362 1.68 8.71 -13.27
C ILE A 362 2.19 8.65 -11.84
N LYS A 363 1.27 8.54 -10.90
CA LYS A 363 1.57 8.40 -9.48
C LYS A 363 1.23 6.99 -9.05
N CYS A 364 2.20 6.32 -8.43
CA CYS A 364 2.04 5.03 -7.82
C CYS A 364 2.11 5.22 -6.30
N PHE A 365 1.11 4.74 -5.58
CA PHE A 365 1.07 4.74 -4.13
C PHE A 365 1.00 3.31 -3.63
N SER A 366 1.85 2.94 -2.69
CA SER A 366 1.76 1.66 -2.00
C SER A 366 1.18 1.87 -0.61
N TYR A 367 0.13 1.12 -0.30
CA TYR A 367 -0.48 1.08 1.02
C TYR A 367 -0.11 -0.23 1.69
N MET A 368 0.86 -0.16 2.59
CA MET A 368 1.07 -1.14 3.64
C MET A 368 0.95 -0.37 4.94
N PHE A 369 -0.06 -0.68 5.72
CA PHE A 369 -0.14 -0.17 7.07
C PHE A 369 0.99 -0.82 7.88
N ARG A 370 1.80 0.01 8.56
CA ARG A 370 2.82 -0.42 9.52
C ARG A 370 2.21 -0.47 10.90
#